data_307cbdcdd95bfb633e45d3309ec9e7f5
#
_entry.id   307cbdcdd95bfb633e45d3309ec9e7f5
#
_cell.length_a   1.000
_cell.length_b   1.000
_cell.length_c   1.000
_cell.angle_alpha   90.00
_cell.angle_beta   90.00
_cell.angle_gamma   90.00
#
_symmetry.space_group_name_H-M   'P 1'
#
loop_
_entity.id
_entity.type
_entity.pdbx_description
1 polymer ?
#
loop_
_entity_poly.entity_id
_entity_poly.type
_entity_poly.pdbx_seq_one_letter_code
_entity_poly.pdbx_strand_id
1 'polypeptide(L)'
;LGVDGGYTELDVKNVARAFTGWGFNRTQISFQFTARNHDTDAKTVLGLELAKNRGIEDGQDILDMLAKHPSTAKLIASKLVRRFVSDTPPENLVKSVQDEFLRTDGDVTAMLRMIFNSVEFVASADLKVKRPQEYVQSVLRATDARLSGTTYVRALNNVYEGLGQLWSSWPAPNGYPDV
;
A
#
# COMPACT_ATOMS: atom_id res chain seq x y z
N LEU A 1 -0.85 -4.14 -7.60
CA LEU A 1 -0.13 -3.96 -8.87
C LEU A 1 -0.03 -2.49 -9.31
N GLY A 2 -0.94 -1.63 -8.85
CA GLY A 2 -1.12 -0.29 -9.39
C GLY A 2 -1.87 -0.28 -10.72
N VAL A 3 -2.21 0.92 -11.21
CA VAL A 3 -3.01 1.10 -12.45
C VAL A 3 -2.31 0.57 -13.70
N ASP A 4 -0.97 0.54 -13.69
CA ASP A 4 -0.13 0.05 -14.80
C ASP A 4 0.25 -1.43 -14.64
N GLY A 5 -0.49 -2.17 -13.83
CA GLY A 5 -0.17 -3.56 -13.45
C GLY A 5 -0.39 -4.60 -14.55
N GLY A 6 -0.92 -4.21 -15.71
CA GLY A 6 -1.14 -5.09 -16.85
C GLY A 6 -2.34 -6.02 -16.74
N TYR A 7 -3.19 -5.86 -15.73
CA TYR A 7 -4.41 -6.65 -15.55
C TYR A 7 -5.58 -6.10 -16.37
N THR A 8 -6.48 -7.00 -16.74
CA THR A 8 -7.72 -6.69 -17.47
C THR A 8 -8.92 -6.63 -16.55
N GLU A 9 -10.06 -6.16 -17.05
CA GLU A 9 -11.34 -6.24 -16.31
C GLU A 9 -11.76 -7.69 -16.00
N LEU A 10 -11.38 -8.63 -16.88
CA LEU A 10 -11.63 -10.05 -16.67
C LEU A 10 -10.80 -10.57 -15.49
N ASP A 11 -9.54 -10.16 -15.35
CA ASP A 11 -8.71 -10.50 -14.19
C ASP A 11 -9.35 -10.00 -12.90
N VAL A 12 -9.85 -8.75 -12.88
CA VAL A 12 -10.55 -8.20 -11.70
C VAL A 12 -11.79 -9.02 -11.35
N LYS A 13 -12.59 -9.41 -12.33
CA LYS A 13 -13.77 -10.27 -12.13
C LYS A 13 -13.36 -11.66 -11.60
N ASN A 14 -12.32 -12.27 -12.15
CA ASN A 14 -11.84 -13.57 -11.72
C ASN A 14 -11.23 -13.54 -10.32
N VAL A 15 -10.53 -12.46 -9.96
CA VAL A 15 -10.08 -12.22 -8.57
C VAL A 15 -11.29 -12.15 -7.64
N ALA A 16 -12.33 -11.38 -7.98
CA ALA A 16 -13.53 -11.30 -7.16
C ALA A 16 -14.20 -12.68 -6.99
N ARG A 17 -14.26 -13.52 -8.05
CA ARG A 17 -14.76 -14.90 -7.99
C ARG A 17 -13.90 -15.79 -7.08
N ALA A 18 -12.58 -15.64 -7.14
CA ALA A 18 -11.65 -16.41 -6.32
C ALA A 18 -11.76 -16.08 -4.82
N PHE A 19 -12.12 -14.85 -4.48
CA PHE A 19 -12.35 -14.42 -3.09
C PHE A 19 -13.79 -14.64 -2.60
N THR A 20 -14.68 -15.21 -3.40
CA THR A 20 -16.01 -15.60 -2.92
C THR A 20 -15.90 -16.63 -1.80
N GLY A 21 -16.80 -16.58 -0.84
CA GLY A 21 -16.74 -17.41 0.38
C GLY A 21 -15.80 -16.89 1.47
N TRP A 22 -14.90 -15.93 1.19
CA TRP A 22 -14.09 -15.26 2.20
C TRP A 22 -14.96 -14.28 2.99
N GLY A 23 -14.87 -14.33 4.29
CA GLY A 23 -15.72 -13.52 5.17
C GLY A 23 -15.07 -13.26 6.52
N PHE A 24 -15.83 -12.62 7.38
CA PHE A 24 -15.42 -12.24 8.72
C PHE A 24 -16.42 -12.76 9.76
N ASN A 25 -15.95 -13.53 10.70
CA ASN A 25 -16.73 -13.95 11.87
C ASN A 25 -16.74 -12.83 12.91
N ARG A 26 -17.87 -12.14 13.04
CA ARG A 26 -18.00 -10.98 13.95
C ARG A 26 -17.93 -11.35 15.42
N THR A 27 -18.32 -12.57 15.78
CA THR A 27 -18.31 -13.03 17.17
C THR A 27 -16.90 -13.37 17.64
N GLN A 28 -16.13 -14.02 16.78
CA GLN A 28 -14.75 -14.44 17.08
C GLN A 28 -13.69 -13.42 16.62
N ILE A 29 -14.12 -12.35 15.91
CA ILE A 29 -13.24 -11.34 15.31
C ILE A 29 -12.11 -12.01 14.50
N SER A 30 -12.48 -12.95 13.61
CA SER A 30 -11.55 -13.76 12.84
C SER A 30 -11.98 -13.94 11.40
N PHE A 31 -11.02 -14.26 10.55
CA PHE A 31 -11.30 -14.67 9.17
C PHE A 31 -12.11 -15.97 9.18
N GLN A 32 -13.06 -16.08 8.23
CA GLN A 32 -13.86 -17.27 8.02
C GLN A 32 -14.02 -17.55 6.52
N PHE A 33 -13.77 -18.78 6.11
CA PHE A 33 -14.11 -19.27 4.78
C PHE A 33 -15.39 -20.09 4.81
N THR A 34 -16.32 -19.81 3.90
CA THR A 34 -17.59 -20.52 3.76
C THR A 34 -17.65 -21.16 2.38
N ALA A 35 -17.29 -22.44 2.29
CA ALA A 35 -17.14 -23.18 1.02
C ALA A 35 -18.41 -23.15 0.14
N ARG A 36 -19.62 -23.23 0.74
CA ARG A 36 -20.89 -23.19 -0.01
C ARG A 36 -21.14 -21.89 -0.79
N ASN A 37 -20.44 -20.82 -0.40
CA ASN A 37 -20.54 -19.50 -1.03
C ASN A 37 -19.37 -19.23 -2.00
N HIS A 38 -18.47 -20.21 -2.16
CA HIS A 38 -17.33 -20.10 -3.06
C HIS A 38 -17.69 -20.48 -4.49
N ASP A 39 -17.22 -19.71 -5.47
CA ASP A 39 -17.31 -20.01 -6.89
C ASP A 39 -16.26 -21.09 -7.25
N THR A 40 -16.73 -22.29 -7.55
CA THR A 40 -15.88 -23.46 -7.82
C THR A 40 -15.52 -23.64 -9.30
N ASP A 41 -15.96 -22.77 -10.20
CA ASP A 41 -15.59 -22.84 -11.62
C ASP A 41 -14.15 -22.42 -11.85
N ALA A 42 -13.57 -22.92 -12.95
CA ALA A 42 -12.22 -22.51 -13.35
C ALA A 42 -12.09 -21.00 -13.55
N LYS A 43 -10.93 -20.46 -13.22
CA LYS A 43 -10.61 -19.02 -13.31
C LYS A 43 -9.18 -18.86 -13.82
N THR A 44 -8.90 -17.77 -14.51
CA THR A 44 -7.54 -17.39 -14.90
C THR A 44 -7.30 -15.95 -14.48
N VAL A 45 -6.20 -15.68 -13.78
CA VAL A 45 -5.82 -14.35 -13.30
C VAL A 45 -4.37 -14.09 -13.67
N LEU A 46 -4.12 -13.10 -14.53
CA LEU A 46 -2.75 -12.73 -14.97
C LEU A 46 -1.94 -13.96 -15.45
N GLY A 47 -2.58 -14.91 -16.12
CA GLY A 47 -1.96 -16.14 -16.58
C GLY A 47 -1.88 -17.28 -15.55
N LEU A 48 -2.22 -17.04 -14.28
CA LEU A 48 -2.38 -18.09 -13.28
C LEU A 48 -3.70 -18.84 -13.52
N GLU A 49 -3.62 -20.13 -13.82
CA GLU A 49 -4.79 -20.98 -14.02
C GLU A 49 -5.22 -21.64 -12.72
N LEU A 50 -6.47 -21.42 -12.32
CA LEU A 50 -7.11 -22.01 -11.16
C LEU A 50 -8.14 -23.02 -11.66
N ALA A 51 -7.90 -24.32 -11.39
CA ALA A 51 -8.77 -25.41 -11.84
C ALA A 51 -10.17 -25.36 -11.19
N LYS A 52 -11.11 -26.14 -11.73
CA LYS A 52 -12.43 -26.32 -11.11
C LYS A 52 -12.35 -27.04 -9.75
N ASN A 53 -13.37 -26.84 -8.94
CA ASN A 53 -13.60 -27.53 -7.65
C ASN A 53 -12.49 -27.27 -6.60
N ARG A 54 -11.88 -26.12 -6.67
CA ARG A 54 -10.98 -25.62 -5.61
C ARG A 54 -11.79 -24.86 -4.55
N GLY A 55 -11.11 -24.41 -3.52
CA GLY A 55 -11.71 -23.72 -2.38
C GLY A 55 -10.93 -22.47 -1.99
N ILE A 56 -10.58 -22.36 -0.71
CA ILE A 56 -9.82 -21.24 -0.14
C ILE A 56 -8.48 -21.00 -0.85
N GLU A 57 -7.91 -22.03 -1.43
CA GLU A 57 -6.61 -22.03 -2.11
C GLU A 57 -6.62 -21.09 -3.33
N ASP A 58 -7.77 -20.86 -3.97
CA ASP A 58 -7.87 -19.93 -5.10
C ASP A 58 -7.42 -18.52 -4.71
N GLY A 59 -7.93 -18.03 -3.58
CA GLY A 59 -7.53 -16.72 -3.07
C GLY A 59 -6.10 -16.68 -2.55
N GLN A 60 -5.63 -17.76 -1.93
CA GLN A 60 -4.25 -17.87 -1.41
C GLN A 60 -3.23 -17.80 -2.53
N ASP A 61 -3.41 -18.61 -3.59
CA ASP A 61 -2.50 -18.63 -4.74
C ASP A 61 -2.44 -17.29 -5.46
N ILE A 62 -3.59 -16.59 -5.56
CA ILE A 62 -3.62 -15.22 -6.11
C ILE A 62 -2.81 -14.27 -5.23
N LEU A 63 -2.97 -14.30 -3.90
CA LEU A 63 -2.21 -13.43 -3.00
C LEU A 63 -0.71 -13.70 -3.11
N ASP A 64 -0.31 -14.96 -3.15
CA ASP A 64 1.10 -15.36 -3.29
C ASP A 64 1.69 -14.89 -4.63
N MET A 65 0.95 -15.06 -5.72
CA MET A 65 1.34 -14.57 -7.04
C MET A 65 1.47 -13.05 -7.06
N LEU A 66 0.48 -12.33 -6.52
CA LEU A 66 0.48 -10.85 -6.49
C LEU A 66 1.59 -10.30 -5.60
N ALA A 67 1.89 -10.94 -4.47
CA ALA A 67 2.96 -10.52 -3.57
C ALA A 67 4.34 -10.55 -4.25
N LYS A 68 4.57 -11.48 -5.17
CA LYS A 68 5.83 -11.66 -5.91
C LYS A 68 5.85 -11.01 -7.30
N HIS A 69 4.76 -10.36 -7.68
CA HIS A 69 4.62 -9.81 -9.03
C HIS A 69 5.56 -8.62 -9.25
N PRO A 70 6.26 -8.53 -10.41
CA PRO A 70 7.17 -7.42 -10.71
C PRO A 70 6.53 -6.03 -10.62
N SER A 71 5.25 -5.91 -11.00
CA SER A 71 4.51 -4.65 -10.87
C SER A 71 4.24 -4.27 -9.41
N THR A 72 4.04 -5.24 -8.51
CA THR A 72 3.95 -5.01 -7.06
C THR A 72 5.29 -4.49 -6.54
N ALA A 73 6.39 -5.13 -6.91
CA ALA A 73 7.73 -4.70 -6.55
C ALA A 73 8.01 -3.26 -7.00
N LYS A 74 7.69 -2.93 -8.26
CA LYS A 74 7.85 -1.57 -8.80
C LYS A 74 6.99 -0.55 -8.06
N LEU A 75 5.72 -0.89 -7.79
CA LEU A 75 4.79 0.00 -7.07
C LEU A 75 5.30 0.29 -5.65
N ILE A 76 5.69 -0.74 -4.91
CA ILE A 76 6.21 -0.59 -3.54
C ILE A 76 7.51 0.19 -3.53
N ALA A 77 8.46 -0.14 -4.42
CA ALA A 77 9.71 0.59 -4.58
C ALA A 77 9.47 2.08 -4.87
N SER A 78 8.62 2.38 -5.85
CA SER A 78 8.27 3.77 -6.21
C SER A 78 7.67 4.54 -5.04
N LYS A 79 6.77 3.90 -4.27
CA LYS A 79 6.16 4.52 -3.07
C LYS A 79 7.18 4.78 -1.97
N LEU A 80 8.10 3.85 -1.72
CA LEU A 80 9.15 4.02 -0.71
C LEU A 80 10.14 5.12 -1.10
N VAL A 81 10.61 5.11 -2.35
CA VAL A 81 11.52 6.16 -2.84
C VAL A 81 10.81 7.52 -2.84
N ARG A 82 9.55 7.58 -3.26
CA ARG A 82 8.76 8.83 -3.17
C ARG A 82 8.63 9.29 -1.73
N ARG A 83 8.41 8.39 -0.80
CA ARG A 83 8.24 8.74 0.61
C ARG A 83 9.50 9.34 1.23
N PHE A 84 10.65 8.79 0.92
CA PHE A 84 11.90 9.10 1.63
C PHE A 84 12.87 9.98 0.86
N VAL A 85 12.79 10.05 -0.47
CA VAL A 85 13.78 10.74 -1.30
C VAL A 85 13.19 11.95 -2.02
N SER A 86 12.21 11.74 -2.92
CA SER A 86 11.70 12.81 -3.77
C SER A 86 10.27 12.53 -4.23
N ASP A 87 9.45 13.56 -4.38
CA ASP A 87 8.09 13.46 -4.94
C ASP A 87 8.13 13.05 -6.42
N THR A 88 9.27 13.27 -7.10
CA THR A 88 9.61 12.68 -8.40
C THR A 88 10.73 11.65 -8.20
N PRO A 89 10.39 10.36 -7.97
CA PRO A 89 11.37 9.34 -7.65
C PRO A 89 12.40 9.13 -8.76
N PRO A 90 13.72 9.13 -8.49
CA PRO A 90 14.73 8.79 -9.47
C PRO A 90 14.55 7.33 -9.95
N GLU A 91 14.42 7.13 -11.27
CA GLU A 91 14.13 5.82 -11.86
C GLU A 91 15.19 4.76 -11.56
N ASN A 92 16.48 5.14 -11.56
CA ASN A 92 17.58 4.24 -11.22
C ASN A 92 17.46 3.69 -9.79
N LEU A 93 17.13 4.54 -8.82
CA LEU A 93 16.94 4.11 -7.44
C LEU A 93 15.67 3.26 -7.30
N VAL A 94 14.57 3.64 -7.95
CA VAL A 94 13.34 2.83 -7.96
C VAL A 94 13.64 1.43 -8.49
N LYS A 95 14.39 1.33 -9.59
CA LYS A 95 14.78 0.02 -10.16
C LYS A 95 15.64 -0.79 -9.20
N SER A 96 16.63 -0.21 -8.56
CA SER A 96 17.48 -0.89 -7.59
C SER A 96 16.68 -1.42 -6.40
N VAL A 97 15.74 -0.62 -5.88
CA VAL A 97 14.86 -1.03 -4.77
C VAL A 97 13.85 -2.09 -5.22
N GLN A 98 13.35 -2.04 -6.45
CA GLN A 98 12.51 -3.07 -7.05
C GLN A 98 13.26 -4.41 -7.15
N ASP A 99 14.49 -4.38 -7.64
CA ASP A 99 15.32 -5.58 -7.78
C ASP A 99 15.62 -6.19 -6.38
N GLU A 100 15.83 -5.34 -5.37
CA GLU A 100 16.00 -5.77 -3.98
C GLU A 100 14.73 -6.40 -3.40
N PHE A 101 13.55 -5.84 -3.69
CA PHE A 101 12.26 -6.45 -3.34
C PHE A 101 12.16 -7.87 -3.89
N LEU A 102 12.43 -8.06 -5.19
CA LEU A 102 12.34 -9.37 -5.83
C LEU A 102 13.39 -10.36 -5.29
N ARG A 103 14.60 -9.87 -4.99
CA ARG A 103 15.68 -10.70 -4.44
C ARG A 103 15.41 -11.18 -3.01
N THR A 104 14.71 -10.37 -2.21
CA THR A 104 14.50 -10.63 -0.77
C THR A 104 13.08 -11.07 -0.44
N ASP A 105 12.26 -11.37 -1.46
CA ASP A 105 10.84 -11.74 -1.30
C ASP A 105 10.06 -10.68 -0.49
N GLY A 106 10.34 -9.39 -0.75
CA GLY A 106 9.64 -8.27 -0.16
C GLY A 106 10.15 -7.79 1.20
N ASP A 107 11.41 -8.05 1.57
CA ASP A 107 11.98 -7.52 2.82
C ASP A 107 12.09 -5.99 2.80
N VAL A 108 11.15 -5.35 3.49
CA VAL A 108 11.09 -3.88 3.61
C VAL A 108 12.34 -3.31 4.27
N THR A 109 12.94 -4.02 5.22
CA THR A 109 14.14 -3.56 5.92
C THR A 109 15.33 -3.48 4.96
N ALA A 110 15.49 -4.49 4.09
CA ALA A 110 16.53 -4.49 3.07
C ALA A 110 16.34 -3.33 2.08
N MET A 111 15.12 -3.11 1.60
CA MET A 111 14.79 -1.98 0.72
C MET A 111 15.08 -0.62 1.37
N LEU A 112 14.68 -0.42 2.63
CA LEU A 112 14.95 0.82 3.36
C LEU A 112 16.45 1.06 3.57
N ARG A 113 17.22 0.02 3.88
CA ARG A 113 18.69 0.13 3.98
C ARG A 113 19.30 0.57 2.66
N MET A 114 18.84 0.03 1.53
CA MET A 114 19.31 0.46 0.22
C MET A 114 18.99 1.93 -0.03
N ILE A 115 17.77 2.37 0.25
CA ILE A 115 17.35 3.77 0.08
C ILE A 115 18.22 4.69 0.94
N PHE A 116 18.35 4.43 2.24
CA PHE A 116 19.06 5.32 3.17
C PHE A 116 20.59 5.38 2.94
N ASN A 117 21.16 4.38 2.28
CA ASN A 117 22.57 4.37 1.89
C ASN A 117 22.80 4.89 0.46
N SER A 118 21.76 5.32 -0.25
CA SER A 118 21.88 5.83 -1.62
C SER A 118 22.38 7.28 -1.65
N VAL A 119 23.07 7.63 -2.72
CA VAL A 119 23.52 9.02 -2.95
C VAL A 119 22.35 9.96 -3.19
N GLU A 120 21.26 9.44 -3.77
CA GLU A 120 20.02 10.18 -4.01
C GLU A 120 19.35 10.58 -2.69
N PHE A 121 19.36 9.70 -1.68
CA PHE A 121 18.84 10.03 -0.36
C PHE A 121 19.63 11.14 0.31
N VAL A 122 20.97 11.07 0.30
CA VAL A 122 21.83 12.11 0.86
C VAL A 122 21.62 13.45 0.14
N ALA A 123 21.51 13.41 -1.19
CA ALA A 123 21.30 14.61 -2.01
C ALA A 123 19.90 15.22 -1.85
N SER A 124 18.93 14.47 -1.32
CA SER A 124 17.54 14.91 -1.13
C SER A 124 17.28 15.68 0.17
N ALA A 125 18.30 15.92 0.98
CA ALA A 125 18.17 16.70 2.22
C ALA A 125 17.52 18.06 1.93
N ASP A 126 16.52 18.44 2.74
CA ASP A 126 15.79 19.69 2.66
C ASP A 126 14.98 19.96 1.35
N LEU A 127 14.94 18.99 0.44
CA LEU A 127 14.18 19.14 -0.81
C LEU A 127 12.69 18.77 -0.67
N LYS A 128 12.33 17.98 0.32
CA LYS A 128 10.97 17.47 0.48
C LYS A 128 10.17 18.30 1.46
N VAL A 129 9.04 18.85 0.98
CA VAL A 129 8.10 19.60 1.83
C VAL A 129 7.31 18.62 2.70
N LYS A 130 7.22 18.93 4.00
CA LYS A 130 6.39 18.15 4.93
C LYS A 130 4.91 18.27 4.57
N ARG A 131 4.24 17.15 4.48
CA ARG A 131 2.78 17.11 4.35
C ARG A 131 2.12 17.74 5.60
N PRO A 132 0.89 18.25 5.51
CA PRO A 132 0.19 18.86 6.62
C PRO A 132 0.25 18.07 7.92
N GLN A 133 0.02 16.75 7.86
CA GLN A 133 0.09 15.88 9.03
C GLN A 133 1.51 15.82 9.63
N GLU A 134 2.52 15.70 8.78
CA GLU A 134 3.93 15.65 9.21
C GLU A 134 4.38 16.98 9.82
N TYR A 135 3.92 18.08 9.22
CA TYR A 135 4.18 19.42 9.73
C TYR A 135 3.60 19.60 11.12
N VAL A 136 2.31 19.31 11.30
CA VAL A 136 1.63 19.42 12.60
C VAL A 136 2.29 18.51 13.65
N GLN A 137 2.58 17.25 13.31
CA GLN A 137 3.27 16.33 14.20
C GLN A 137 4.68 16.82 14.56
N SER A 138 5.39 17.43 13.63
CA SER A 138 6.72 18.04 13.90
C SER A 138 6.61 19.19 14.88
N VAL A 139 5.61 20.06 14.74
CA VAL A 139 5.37 21.16 15.68
C VAL A 139 5.05 20.64 17.07
N LEU A 140 4.12 19.68 17.18
CA LEU A 140 3.75 19.08 18.47
C LEU A 140 4.94 18.44 19.20
N ARG A 141 5.81 17.76 18.46
CA ARG A 141 7.04 17.16 19.02
C ARG A 141 8.06 18.20 19.43
N ALA A 142 8.26 19.23 18.61
CA ALA A 142 9.25 20.27 18.88
C ALA A 142 8.86 21.13 20.11
N THR A 143 7.55 21.27 20.39
CA THR A 143 7.02 22.04 21.52
C THR A 143 6.72 21.18 22.75
N ASP A 144 6.98 19.87 22.72
CA ASP A 144 6.57 18.90 23.76
C ASP A 144 5.09 19.06 24.17
N ALA A 145 4.23 19.38 23.19
CA ALA A 145 2.82 19.67 23.44
C ALA A 145 2.08 18.41 23.93
N ARG A 146 1.53 18.47 25.14
CA ARG A 146 0.70 17.41 25.70
C ARG A 146 -0.76 17.70 25.44
N LEU A 147 -1.31 17.00 24.47
CA LEU A 147 -2.71 17.14 24.10
C LEU A 147 -3.57 16.19 24.94
N SER A 148 -4.59 16.72 25.61
CA SER A 148 -5.52 15.92 26.44
C SER A 148 -6.96 16.36 26.24
N GLY A 149 -7.89 15.40 26.31
CA GLY A 149 -9.34 15.62 26.15
C GLY A 149 -9.81 15.65 24.70
N THR A 150 -11.11 15.77 24.48
CA THR A 150 -11.73 15.72 23.15
C THR A 150 -11.64 17.03 22.37
N THR A 151 -11.38 18.14 23.05
CA THR A 151 -11.31 19.48 22.44
C THR A 151 -10.15 19.60 21.46
N TYR A 152 -9.00 18.96 21.74
CA TYR A 152 -7.85 19.00 20.85
C TYR A 152 -8.09 18.25 19.53
N VAL A 153 -8.87 17.15 19.57
CA VAL A 153 -9.20 16.38 18.35
C VAL A 153 -9.91 17.28 17.36
N ARG A 154 -10.87 18.08 17.84
CA ARG A 154 -11.61 19.04 17.00
C ARG A 154 -10.67 20.13 16.47
N ALA A 155 -9.80 20.66 17.32
CA ALA A 155 -8.83 21.68 16.92
C ALA A 155 -7.85 21.14 15.87
N LEU A 156 -7.33 19.91 16.03
CA LEU A 156 -6.47 19.28 15.04
C LEU A 156 -7.20 19.03 13.71
N ASN A 157 -8.44 18.56 13.75
CA ASN A 157 -9.23 18.37 12.53
C ASN A 157 -9.42 19.68 11.77
N ASN A 158 -9.72 20.79 12.46
CA ASN A 158 -9.84 22.12 11.82
C ASN A 158 -8.52 22.57 11.18
N VAL A 159 -7.38 22.28 11.83
CA VAL A 159 -6.05 22.56 11.26
C VAL A 159 -5.80 21.72 10.01
N TYR A 160 -6.07 20.42 10.05
CA TYR A 160 -5.90 19.53 8.88
C TYR A 160 -6.84 19.89 7.73
N GLU A 161 -8.09 20.27 8.04
CA GLU A 161 -9.05 20.77 7.05
C GLU A 161 -8.56 22.06 6.40
N GLY A 162 -8.10 23.03 7.23
CA GLY A 162 -7.52 24.28 6.74
C GLY A 162 -6.25 24.11 5.91
N LEU A 163 -5.49 23.05 6.16
CA LEU A 163 -4.31 22.65 5.39
C LEU A 163 -4.65 21.73 4.19
N GLY A 164 -5.94 21.43 3.95
CA GLY A 164 -6.40 20.65 2.80
C GLY A 164 -6.20 19.14 2.91
N GLN A 165 -5.81 18.61 4.07
CA GLN A 165 -5.59 17.17 4.25
C GLN A 165 -6.26 16.63 5.52
N LEU A 166 -7.58 16.68 5.57
CA LEU A 166 -8.36 16.07 6.65
C LEU A 166 -8.25 14.54 6.60
N TRP A 167 -8.10 13.90 7.75
CA TRP A 167 -8.01 12.45 7.86
C TRP A 167 -9.21 11.73 7.23
N SER A 168 -8.92 10.69 6.43
CA SER A 168 -9.92 9.83 5.78
C SER A 168 -10.93 10.56 4.89
N SER A 169 -10.63 11.77 4.43
CA SER A 169 -11.55 12.58 3.61
C SER A 169 -11.20 12.60 2.13
N TRP A 170 -10.11 11.95 1.72
CA TRP A 170 -9.78 11.83 0.31
C TRP A 170 -10.70 10.79 -0.37
N PRO A 171 -11.39 11.16 -1.45
CA PRO A 171 -12.44 10.30 -2.03
C PRO A 171 -11.91 9.10 -2.82
N ALA A 172 -10.65 9.14 -3.24
CA ALA A 172 -10.04 8.10 -4.05
C ALA A 172 -9.06 7.21 -3.24
N PRO A 173 -8.91 5.92 -3.60
CA PRO A 173 -8.09 4.98 -2.84
C PRO A 173 -6.58 5.24 -2.93
N ASN A 174 -6.14 6.13 -3.80
CA ASN A 174 -4.72 6.50 -3.98
C ASN A 174 -4.18 7.44 -2.90
N GLY A 175 -5.05 7.95 -2.01
CA GLY A 175 -4.67 8.91 -0.98
C GLY A 175 -4.45 10.34 -1.51
N TYR A 176 -4.17 11.27 -0.61
CA TYR A 176 -3.84 12.65 -0.97
C TYR A 176 -2.58 12.71 -1.85
N PRO A 177 -2.54 13.60 -2.87
CA PRO A 177 -1.35 13.81 -3.67
C PRO A 177 -0.18 14.31 -2.81
N ASP A 178 1.04 14.08 -3.28
CA ASP A 178 2.26 14.54 -2.59
C ASP A 178 2.53 16.02 -2.76
N VAL A 179 1.98 16.63 -3.81
CA VAL A 179 2.07 18.06 -4.18
C VAL A 179 0.76 18.50 -4.81
#